data_f714d9b4c7b73a7c320a99d8d1ffd108
#
_entry.id   f714d9b4c7b73a7c320a99d8d1ffd108
#
_cell.length_a   1.000
_cell.length_b   1.000
_cell.length_c   1.000
_cell.angle_alpha   90.00
_cell.angle_beta   90.00
_cell.angle_gamma   90.00
#
_symmetry.space_group_name_H-M   'P 1'
#
loop_
_entity.id
_entity.type
_entity.pdbx_description
1 polymer ?
#
loop_
_entity_poly.entity_id
_entity_poly.type
_entity_poly.pdbx_seq_one_letter_code
_entity_poly.pdbx_strand_id
1 'polypeptide(L)'
;MIEKIKGLLPLDIYQELETILKTRQISASQLSHILGNCHHECQWSKYEEGLNYKPERLLVIFPSKFKLILGEAEKLKAAQKICAGGVVSIGNFLYGGRMGNSATEGYTYRGRGCLQLTGKSNYIAFDAVVIDDITSNPDLVKTKYKLTSAFWFFDVNKVWASCLDISDKSIAA
;
A
#
# COMPACT_ATOMS: atom_id res chain seq x y z
N MET A 1 14.34 2.79 23.36
CA MET A 1 13.29 1.91 22.76
C MET A 1 13.75 1.32 21.43
N ILE A 2 14.14 2.12 20.49
CA ILE A 2 14.50 1.72 19.12
C ILE A 2 15.68 0.74 19.06
N GLU A 3 16.74 0.91 19.86
CA GLU A 3 17.91 0.02 19.88
C GLU A 3 17.54 -1.45 20.14
N LYS A 4 16.47 -1.70 20.91
CA LYS A 4 16.03 -3.08 21.23
C LYS A 4 15.46 -3.83 20.03
N ILE A 5 15.04 -3.13 18.99
CA ILE A 5 14.42 -3.70 17.78
C ILE A 5 15.32 -3.65 16.55
N LYS A 6 16.56 -3.15 16.70
CA LYS A 6 17.51 -2.99 15.61
C LYS A 6 17.75 -4.26 14.79
N GLY A 7 17.84 -5.42 15.45
CA GLY A 7 18.02 -6.70 14.80
C GLY A 7 16.73 -7.40 14.33
N LEU A 8 15.55 -6.79 14.59
CA LEU A 8 14.25 -7.38 14.25
C LEU A 8 13.69 -6.81 12.93
N LEU A 9 14.25 -5.71 12.43
CA LEU A 9 13.81 -5.03 11.22
C LEU A 9 14.89 -5.11 10.15
N PRO A 10 14.52 -5.11 8.85
CA PRO A 10 15.46 -4.84 7.77
C PRO A 10 16.16 -3.49 8.00
N LEU A 11 17.44 -3.41 7.60
CA LEU A 11 18.26 -2.23 7.88
C LEU A 11 17.66 -0.94 7.32
N ASP A 12 17.12 -0.97 6.12
CA ASP A 12 16.50 0.17 5.45
C ASP A 12 15.22 0.64 6.18
N ILE A 13 14.41 -0.27 6.67
CA ILE A 13 13.23 0.04 7.50
C ILE A 13 13.64 0.60 8.85
N TYR A 14 14.69 0.04 9.47
CA TYR A 14 15.22 0.56 10.72
C TYR A 14 15.76 1.99 10.58
N GLN A 15 16.51 2.28 9.52
CA GLN A 15 17.04 3.63 9.23
C GLN A 15 15.93 4.65 8.94
N GLU A 16 14.89 4.22 8.23
CA GLU A 16 13.71 5.06 7.98
C GLU A 16 12.99 5.36 9.29
N LEU A 17 12.80 4.35 10.16
CA LEU A 17 12.21 4.52 11.49
C LEU A 17 13.04 5.48 12.38
N GLU A 18 14.38 5.33 12.40
CA GLU A 18 15.25 6.27 13.11
C GLU A 18 15.03 7.71 12.66
N THR A 19 14.88 7.90 11.35
CA THR A 19 14.63 9.24 10.79
C THR A 19 13.27 9.80 11.21
N ILE A 20 12.22 8.99 11.19
CA ILE A 20 10.88 9.39 11.63
C ILE A 20 10.90 9.81 13.12
N LEU A 21 11.56 9.01 13.96
CA LEU A 21 11.57 9.23 15.41
C LEU A 21 12.47 10.40 15.86
N LYS A 22 13.28 11.01 14.98
CA LYS A 22 13.99 12.27 15.29
C LYS A 22 13.04 13.46 15.52
N THR A 23 11.89 13.44 14.82
CA THR A 23 10.93 14.54 14.85
C THR A 23 9.58 14.13 15.46
N ARG A 24 9.44 12.86 15.85
CA ARG A 24 8.17 12.31 16.31
C ARG A 24 8.35 11.48 17.57
N GLN A 25 7.50 11.76 18.57
CA GLN A 25 7.38 10.93 19.76
C GLN A 25 6.18 10.01 19.63
N ILE A 26 6.40 8.70 19.88
CA ILE A 26 5.35 7.69 19.93
C ILE A 26 5.59 6.75 21.12
N SER A 27 4.53 6.18 21.67
CA SER A 27 4.62 5.18 22.74
C SER A 27 5.10 3.84 22.21
N ALA A 28 5.52 2.96 23.13
CA ALA A 28 5.88 1.58 22.77
C ALA A 28 4.68 0.83 22.17
N SER A 29 3.47 1.06 22.68
CA SER A 29 2.23 0.50 22.14
C SER A 29 2.01 0.95 20.69
N GLN A 30 2.05 2.24 20.43
CA GLN A 30 1.89 2.78 19.08
C GLN A 30 2.93 2.22 18.10
N LEU A 31 4.20 2.13 18.54
CA LEU A 31 5.27 1.54 17.73
C LEU A 31 4.99 0.06 17.41
N SER A 32 4.56 -0.70 18.40
CA SER A 32 4.23 -2.13 18.21
C SER A 32 3.07 -2.32 17.23
N HIS A 33 2.02 -1.51 17.35
CA HIS A 33 0.88 -1.57 16.42
C HIS A 33 1.29 -1.26 14.98
N ILE A 34 2.00 -0.17 14.72
CA ILE A 34 2.35 0.18 13.33
C ILE A 34 3.32 -0.83 12.72
N LEU A 35 4.34 -1.27 13.48
CA LEU A 35 5.30 -2.26 12.97
C LEU A 35 4.64 -3.62 12.77
N GLY A 36 3.74 -4.04 13.66
CA GLY A 36 2.97 -5.27 13.52
C GLY A 36 2.08 -5.27 12.28
N ASN A 37 1.32 -4.18 12.05
CA ASN A 37 0.51 -4.03 10.84
C ASN A 37 1.38 -4.03 9.58
N CYS A 38 2.47 -3.26 9.56
CA CYS A 38 3.39 -3.25 8.42
C CYS A 38 3.97 -4.63 8.14
N HIS A 39 4.40 -5.37 9.17
CA HIS A 39 4.92 -6.71 9.00
C HIS A 39 3.86 -7.67 8.46
N HIS A 40 2.62 -7.61 8.98
CA HIS A 40 1.52 -8.44 8.50
C HIS A 40 1.24 -8.19 7.02
N GLU A 41 1.17 -6.94 6.57
CA GLU A 41 0.81 -6.56 5.21
C GLU A 41 1.93 -6.80 4.20
N CYS A 42 3.16 -6.40 4.50
CA CYS A 42 4.25 -6.44 3.52
C CYS A 42 5.33 -7.50 3.81
N GLN A 43 5.34 -8.13 4.97
CA GLN A 43 6.34 -9.12 5.40
C GLN A 43 7.79 -8.62 5.21
N TRP A 44 8.00 -7.31 5.33
CA TRP A 44 9.27 -6.59 5.08
C TRP A 44 9.92 -6.90 3.72
N SER A 45 9.13 -7.29 2.72
CA SER A 45 9.62 -7.69 1.39
C SER A 45 8.69 -7.30 0.25
N LYS A 46 7.40 -7.12 0.49
CA LYS A 46 6.37 -6.85 -0.53
C LYS A 46 5.90 -5.39 -0.46
N TYR A 47 6.74 -4.48 -0.90
CA TYR A 47 6.44 -3.03 -0.86
C TYR A 47 5.71 -2.51 -2.10
N GLU A 48 5.21 -3.39 -2.94
CA GLU A 48 4.47 -3.05 -4.15
C GLU A 48 3.44 -4.12 -4.46
N GLU A 49 2.26 -3.70 -4.88
CA GLU A 49 1.19 -4.58 -5.31
C GLU A 49 1.58 -5.39 -6.55
N GLY A 50 1.43 -6.71 -6.46
CA GLY A 50 1.62 -7.61 -7.59
C GLY A 50 0.36 -7.65 -8.48
N LEU A 51 0.47 -7.17 -9.72
CA LEU A 51 -0.63 -7.12 -10.68
C LEU A 51 -0.53 -8.18 -11.77
N ASN A 52 0.24 -9.23 -11.55
CA ASN A 52 0.42 -10.31 -12.53
C ASN A 52 -0.66 -11.39 -12.36
N TYR A 53 -1.86 -11.10 -12.82
CA TYR A 53 -3.00 -12.02 -12.76
C TYR A 53 -3.18 -12.80 -14.06
N LYS A 54 -3.52 -14.11 -13.94
CA LYS A 54 -4.11 -14.88 -15.03
C LYS A 54 -5.58 -14.48 -15.20
N PRO A 55 -6.17 -14.61 -16.42
CA PRO A 55 -7.55 -14.19 -16.68
C PRO A 55 -8.58 -14.80 -15.71
N GLU A 56 -8.47 -16.08 -15.44
CA GLU A 56 -9.38 -16.79 -14.55
C GLU A 56 -9.26 -16.26 -13.10
N ARG A 57 -8.03 -15.98 -12.69
CA ARG A 57 -7.76 -15.43 -11.34
C ARG A 57 -8.30 -14.02 -11.19
N LEU A 58 -8.18 -13.19 -12.24
CA LEU A 58 -8.71 -11.83 -12.26
C LEU A 58 -10.23 -11.82 -12.07
N LEU A 59 -10.94 -12.76 -12.72
CA LEU A 59 -12.40 -12.92 -12.55
C LEU A 59 -12.80 -13.32 -11.13
N VAL A 60 -12.03 -14.23 -10.51
CA VAL A 60 -12.32 -14.73 -9.16
C VAL A 60 -12.07 -13.65 -8.09
N ILE A 61 -10.98 -12.88 -8.23
CA ILE A 61 -10.61 -11.87 -7.22
C ILE A 61 -11.45 -10.59 -7.36
N PHE A 62 -11.80 -10.21 -8.60
CA PHE A 62 -12.49 -8.94 -8.87
C PHE A 62 -13.83 -9.14 -9.62
N PRO A 63 -14.75 -10.00 -9.12
CA PRO A 63 -16.00 -10.31 -9.82
C PRO A 63 -16.87 -9.09 -10.08
N SER A 64 -16.82 -8.11 -9.17
CA SER A 64 -17.56 -6.85 -9.29
C SER A 64 -17.17 -6.01 -10.51
N LYS A 65 -15.93 -6.14 -11.00
CA LYS A 65 -15.45 -5.43 -12.19
C LYS A 65 -16.06 -5.99 -13.49
N PHE A 66 -16.56 -7.21 -13.46
CA PHE A 66 -17.15 -7.91 -14.62
C PHE A 66 -18.68 -8.05 -14.54
N LYS A 67 -19.32 -7.47 -13.52
CA LYS A 67 -20.75 -7.65 -13.26
C LYS A 67 -21.69 -7.20 -14.39
N LEU A 68 -21.27 -6.26 -15.22
CA LEU A 68 -22.04 -5.75 -16.37
C LEU A 68 -21.87 -6.59 -17.63
N ILE A 69 -20.96 -7.56 -17.66
CA ILE A 69 -20.73 -8.45 -18.80
C ILE A 69 -21.58 -9.69 -18.60
N LEU A 70 -22.43 -9.96 -19.57
CA LEU A 70 -23.32 -11.14 -19.57
C LEU A 70 -22.59 -12.35 -20.13
N GLY A 71 -22.74 -13.49 -19.46
CA GLY A 71 -22.15 -14.77 -19.87
C GLY A 71 -20.68 -14.96 -19.43
N GLU A 72 -20.38 -16.15 -18.95
CA GLU A 72 -19.05 -16.48 -18.43
C GLU A 72 -17.97 -16.49 -19.54
N ALA A 73 -18.34 -16.92 -20.76
CA ALA A 73 -17.42 -16.90 -21.91
C ALA A 73 -17.00 -15.46 -22.26
N GLU A 74 -17.93 -14.51 -22.22
CA GLU A 74 -17.63 -13.10 -22.52
C GLU A 74 -16.82 -12.45 -21.42
N LYS A 75 -17.07 -12.78 -20.14
CA LYS A 75 -16.23 -12.35 -19.02
C LYS A 75 -14.79 -12.84 -19.18
N LEU A 76 -14.62 -14.12 -19.55
CA LEU A 76 -13.30 -14.71 -19.78
C LEU A 76 -12.55 -14.01 -20.92
N LYS A 77 -13.22 -13.78 -22.06
CA LYS A 77 -12.63 -13.03 -23.18
C LYS A 77 -12.20 -11.61 -22.76
N ALA A 78 -13.03 -10.90 -21.97
CA ALA A 78 -12.70 -9.60 -21.46
C ALA A 78 -11.47 -9.65 -20.53
N ALA A 79 -11.41 -10.61 -19.61
CA ALA A 79 -10.26 -10.81 -18.73
C ALA A 79 -8.98 -11.17 -19.52
N GLN A 80 -9.08 -12.02 -20.54
CA GLN A 80 -7.96 -12.35 -21.43
C GLN A 80 -7.42 -11.11 -22.14
N LYS A 81 -8.30 -10.25 -22.68
CA LYS A 81 -7.91 -8.98 -23.32
C LYS A 81 -7.18 -8.04 -22.35
N ILE A 82 -7.67 -7.92 -21.12
CA ILE A 82 -7.05 -7.10 -20.09
C ILE A 82 -5.66 -7.66 -19.74
N CYS A 83 -5.55 -8.96 -19.48
CA CYS A 83 -4.30 -9.62 -19.12
C CYS A 83 -3.26 -9.59 -20.25
N ALA A 84 -3.70 -9.63 -21.52
CA ALA A 84 -2.81 -9.53 -22.68
C ALA A 84 -2.06 -8.19 -22.72
N GLY A 85 -2.62 -7.12 -22.16
CA GLY A 85 -1.94 -5.83 -22.02
C GLY A 85 -0.97 -5.74 -20.82
N GLY A 86 -0.76 -6.85 -20.10
CA GLY A 86 0.17 -6.95 -18.98
C GLY A 86 -0.26 -6.16 -17.73
N VAL A 87 0.68 -5.99 -16.80
CA VAL A 87 0.43 -5.37 -15.49
C VAL A 87 -0.10 -3.93 -15.57
N VAL A 88 0.29 -3.19 -16.59
CA VAL A 88 -0.19 -1.80 -16.81
C VAL A 88 -1.68 -1.81 -17.15
N SER A 89 -2.10 -2.70 -18.06
CA SER A 89 -3.50 -2.84 -18.43
C SER A 89 -4.35 -3.28 -17.23
N ILE A 90 -3.85 -4.23 -16.47
CA ILE A 90 -4.53 -4.72 -15.25
C ILE A 90 -4.65 -3.60 -14.21
N GLY A 91 -3.57 -2.86 -13.92
CA GLY A 91 -3.60 -1.75 -12.97
C GLY A 91 -4.58 -0.65 -13.40
N ASN A 92 -4.60 -0.30 -14.68
CA ASN A 92 -5.54 0.67 -15.23
C ASN A 92 -6.99 0.17 -15.18
N PHE A 93 -7.23 -1.11 -15.44
CA PHE A 93 -8.55 -1.71 -15.29
C PHE A 93 -9.05 -1.70 -13.83
N LEU A 94 -8.17 -1.97 -12.87
CA LEU A 94 -8.54 -2.03 -11.46
C LEU A 94 -8.76 -0.65 -10.84
N TYR A 95 -7.91 0.32 -11.16
CA TYR A 95 -7.83 1.60 -10.47
C TYR A 95 -8.07 2.83 -11.35
N GLY A 96 -8.12 2.68 -12.68
CA GLY A 96 -8.40 3.78 -13.60
C GLY A 96 -9.78 4.39 -13.35
N GLY A 97 -9.88 5.72 -13.41
CA GLY A 97 -11.10 6.48 -13.13
C GLY A 97 -11.55 6.48 -11.67
N ARG A 98 -10.69 6.05 -10.72
CA ARG A 98 -11.00 5.96 -9.28
C ARG A 98 -9.91 6.62 -8.46
N MET A 99 -10.23 7.07 -7.24
CA MET A 99 -9.26 7.62 -6.28
C MET A 99 -8.37 8.73 -6.89
N GLY A 100 -8.97 9.59 -7.74
CA GLY A 100 -8.27 10.67 -8.44
C GLY A 100 -7.46 10.25 -9.66
N ASN A 101 -7.38 8.97 -10.01
CA ASN A 101 -6.71 8.50 -11.22
C ASN A 101 -7.55 8.85 -12.47
N SER A 102 -6.89 9.26 -13.54
CA SER A 102 -7.47 9.16 -14.90
C SER A 102 -7.62 7.69 -15.31
N ALA A 103 -8.25 7.43 -16.46
CA ALA A 103 -8.43 6.06 -16.96
C ALA A 103 -7.11 5.28 -17.16
N THR A 104 -6.01 5.99 -17.39
CA THR A 104 -4.68 5.42 -17.70
C THR A 104 -3.66 5.53 -16.57
N GLU A 105 -4.03 6.07 -15.40
CA GLU A 105 -3.12 6.28 -14.27
C GLU A 105 -3.23 5.20 -13.19
N GLY A 106 -4.12 4.22 -13.35
CA GLY A 106 -4.33 3.19 -12.32
C GLY A 106 -3.07 2.41 -11.97
N TYR A 107 -2.26 2.05 -12.97
CA TYR A 107 -0.97 1.39 -12.73
C TYR A 107 0.06 2.34 -12.09
N THR A 108 0.08 3.60 -12.51
CA THR A 108 1.03 4.61 -12.00
C THR A 108 0.90 4.77 -10.49
N TYR A 109 -0.33 4.87 -9.98
CA TYR A 109 -0.61 5.07 -8.55
C TYR A 109 -1.17 3.81 -7.88
N ARG A 110 -0.65 2.63 -8.26
CA ARG A 110 -0.95 1.34 -7.60
C ARG A 110 -0.43 1.31 -6.18
N GLY A 111 -0.80 0.28 -5.43
CA GLY A 111 -0.39 0.10 -4.04
C GLY A 111 1.13 -0.02 -3.85
N ARG A 112 1.71 0.82 -2.98
CA ARG A 112 3.13 0.80 -2.60
C ARG A 112 3.32 1.14 -1.14
N GLY A 113 4.52 0.82 -0.62
CA GLY A 113 4.88 1.00 0.79
C GLY A 113 4.33 -0.10 1.68
N CYS A 114 4.60 0.01 2.98
CA CYS A 114 4.24 -1.04 3.94
C CYS A 114 2.73 -1.25 4.08
N LEU A 115 1.91 -0.20 3.94
CA LEU A 115 0.45 -0.25 4.03
C LEU A 115 -0.24 0.09 2.70
N GLN A 116 0.43 -0.16 1.57
CA GLN A 116 -0.16 -0.12 0.23
C GLN A 116 -0.86 1.21 -0.09
N LEU A 117 -0.13 2.34 0.01
CA LEU A 117 -0.60 3.65 -0.46
C LEU A 117 -1.08 3.54 -1.92
N THR A 118 -2.36 3.82 -2.19
CA THR A 118 -3.00 3.58 -3.48
C THR A 118 -3.85 4.78 -3.92
N GLY A 119 -3.80 5.12 -5.22
CA GLY A 119 -4.62 6.15 -5.85
C GLY A 119 -4.00 7.54 -5.82
N LYS A 120 -4.14 8.26 -6.94
CA LYS A 120 -3.51 9.58 -7.17
C LYS A 120 -3.81 10.59 -6.07
N SER A 121 -5.06 10.64 -5.59
CA SER A 121 -5.43 11.57 -4.52
C SER A 121 -4.61 11.33 -3.24
N ASN A 122 -4.36 10.06 -2.87
CA ASN A 122 -3.55 9.74 -1.71
C ASN A 122 -2.06 10.04 -1.95
N TYR A 123 -1.55 9.80 -3.17
CA TYR A 123 -0.18 10.16 -3.53
C TYR A 123 0.03 11.68 -3.46
N ILE A 124 -0.90 12.49 -3.98
CA ILE A 124 -0.84 13.96 -3.87
C ILE A 124 -0.90 14.41 -2.41
N ALA A 125 -1.78 13.81 -1.60
CA ALA A 125 -1.88 14.18 -0.19
C ALA A 125 -0.62 13.78 0.62
N PHE A 126 0.02 12.65 0.26
CA PHE A 126 1.27 12.23 0.87
C PHE A 126 2.46 13.07 0.38
N ASP A 127 2.49 13.45 -0.89
CA ASP A 127 3.48 14.34 -1.50
C ASP A 127 3.62 15.67 -0.75
N ALA A 128 2.50 16.22 -0.28
CA ALA A 128 2.47 17.48 0.47
C ALA A 128 3.19 17.44 1.84
N VAL A 129 3.54 16.26 2.36
CA VAL A 129 4.18 16.09 3.67
C VAL A 129 5.59 15.49 3.61
N VAL A 130 6.09 15.20 2.43
CA VAL A 130 7.47 14.73 2.20
C VAL A 130 8.26 15.74 1.36
N ILE A 131 9.57 15.54 1.25
CA ILE A 131 10.45 16.51 0.57
C ILE A 131 10.49 16.24 -0.95
N ASP A 132 10.46 14.97 -1.34
CA ASP A 132 10.58 14.58 -2.75
C ASP A 132 9.22 14.64 -3.45
N ASP A 133 9.23 14.88 -4.76
CA ASP A 133 8.04 14.82 -5.62
C ASP A 133 7.61 13.36 -5.84
N ILE A 134 6.71 12.90 -4.98
CA ILE A 134 6.14 11.54 -5.02
C ILE A 134 5.15 11.40 -6.17
N THR A 135 4.49 12.50 -6.54
CA THR A 135 3.49 12.49 -7.61
C THR A 135 4.15 12.23 -8.97
N SER A 136 5.30 12.83 -9.23
CA SER A 136 6.08 12.58 -10.45
C SER A 136 6.91 11.29 -10.37
N ASN A 137 7.30 10.86 -9.17
CA ASN A 137 8.06 9.62 -8.95
C ASN A 137 7.42 8.71 -7.88
N PRO A 138 6.31 8.03 -8.20
CA PRO A 138 5.57 7.19 -7.25
C PRO A 138 6.38 6.02 -6.67
N ASP A 139 7.44 5.59 -7.34
CA ASP A 139 8.30 4.49 -6.90
C ASP A 139 9.10 4.83 -5.64
N LEU A 140 9.23 6.12 -5.28
CA LEU A 140 9.82 6.54 -4.01
C LEU A 140 9.07 5.96 -2.79
N VAL A 141 7.77 5.69 -2.92
CA VAL A 141 6.99 5.08 -1.83
C VAL A 141 7.45 3.64 -1.52
N LYS A 142 7.90 2.88 -2.52
CA LYS A 142 8.41 1.51 -2.30
C LYS A 142 9.91 1.44 -2.03
N THR A 143 10.64 2.54 -2.21
CA THR A 143 12.10 2.57 -2.04
C THR A 143 12.54 3.40 -0.84
N LYS A 144 12.10 4.64 -0.74
CA LYS A 144 12.53 5.63 0.26
C LYS A 144 11.52 5.86 1.39
N TYR A 145 10.23 5.76 1.10
CA TYR A 145 9.15 6.16 2.01
C TYR A 145 8.22 4.99 2.39
N LYS A 146 8.77 3.78 2.48
CA LYS A 146 8.04 2.54 2.77
C LYS A 146 7.26 2.61 4.07
N LEU A 147 7.95 2.99 5.15
CA LEU A 147 7.40 3.09 6.49
C LEU A 147 6.77 4.47 6.73
N THR A 148 7.35 5.53 6.18
CA THR A 148 6.84 6.90 6.31
C THR A 148 5.42 7.02 5.76
N SER A 149 5.11 6.36 4.64
CA SER A 149 3.75 6.30 4.10
C SER A 149 2.76 5.60 5.03
N ALA A 150 3.22 4.60 5.80
CA ALA A 150 2.41 3.93 6.81
C ALA A 150 2.14 4.84 8.01
N PHE A 151 3.14 5.59 8.49
CA PHE A 151 2.95 6.60 9.53
C PHE A 151 1.96 7.68 9.10
N TRP A 152 2.09 8.20 7.88
CA TRP A 152 1.14 9.13 7.30
C TRP A 152 -0.29 8.57 7.25
N PHE A 153 -0.45 7.31 6.85
CA PHE A 153 -1.76 6.64 6.86
C PHE A 153 -2.38 6.61 8.25
N PHE A 154 -1.59 6.29 9.28
CA PHE A 154 -2.05 6.30 10.68
C PHE A 154 -2.45 7.70 11.14
N ASP A 155 -1.76 8.76 10.67
CA ASP A 155 -2.10 10.15 10.99
C ASP A 155 -3.44 10.57 10.38
N VAL A 156 -3.57 10.43 9.05
CA VAL A 156 -4.76 10.92 8.33
C VAL A 156 -6.03 10.15 8.69
N ASN A 157 -5.89 8.86 9.03
CA ASN A 157 -7.00 8.01 9.44
C ASN A 157 -7.20 7.97 10.97
N LYS A 158 -6.41 8.74 11.74
CA LYS A 158 -6.49 8.83 13.21
C LYS A 158 -6.35 7.47 13.92
N VAL A 159 -5.59 6.55 13.34
CA VAL A 159 -5.43 5.18 13.85
C VAL A 159 -4.72 5.16 15.20
N TRP A 160 -3.87 6.16 15.48
CA TRP A 160 -3.10 6.24 16.73
C TRP A 160 -3.95 6.22 18.00
N ALA A 161 -5.18 6.71 17.94
CA ALA A 161 -6.11 6.70 19.07
C ALA A 161 -6.51 5.28 19.49
N SER A 162 -6.43 4.31 18.59
CA SER A 162 -6.74 2.91 18.84
C SER A 162 -5.52 2.10 19.31
N CYS A 163 -4.32 2.69 19.34
CA CYS A 163 -3.06 2.02 19.68
C CYS A 163 -2.68 2.21 21.15
N LEU A 164 -3.64 2.10 22.08
CA LEU A 164 -3.43 2.48 23.49
C LEU A 164 -2.99 1.34 24.40
N ASP A 165 -3.27 0.08 24.04
CA ASP A 165 -2.95 -1.07 24.88
C ASP A 165 -2.26 -2.18 24.07
N ILE A 166 -1.04 -2.55 24.49
CA ILE A 166 -0.27 -3.66 23.89
C ILE A 166 -0.57 -5.01 24.57
N SER A 167 -1.31 -5.02 25.66
CA SER A 167 -1.74 -6.27 26.32
C SER A 167 -2.93 -6.91 25.62
N ASP A 168 -3.57 -6.19 24.70
CA ASP A 168 -4.73 -6.67 23.98
C ASP A 168 -4.33 -7.73 22.95
N LYS A 169 -5.05 -8.86 22.98
CA LYS A 169 -4.87 -9.97 22.04
C LYS A 169 -5.12 -9.57 20.57
N SER A 170 -5.70 -8.39 20.31
CA SER A 170 -5.91 -7.83 18.97
C SER A 170 -4.60 -7.54 18.21
N ILE A 171 -3.45 -7.46 18.91
CA ILE A 171 -2.13 -7.26 18.29
C ILE A 171 -1.58 -8.55 17.69
N ALA A 172 -2.13 -9.69 18.08
CA ALA A 172 -1.66 -11.04 17.70
C ALA A 172 -2.47 -11.66 16.56
N ALA A 173 -3.44 -10.93 15.99
CA ALA A 173 -4.31 -11.42 14.92
C ALA A 173 -3.83 -11.03 13.53
#